data_0220ab496075b3cdb7e1943aaaf9318d
#
_entry.id   0220ab496075b3cdb7e1943aaaf9318d
#
_cell.length_a   1.000
_cell.length_b   1.000
_cell.length_c   1.000
_cell.angle_alpha   90.00
_cell.angle_beta   90.00
_cell.angle_gamma   90.00
#
_symmetry.space_group_name_H-M   'P 1'
#
loop_
_entity.id
_entity.type
_entity.pdbx_description
1 polymer ?
#
loop_
_entity_poly.entity_id
_entity_poly.type
_entity_poly.pdbx_seq_one_letter_code
_entity_poly.pdbx_strand_id
1 'polypeptide(L)'
;MSISEIYVNPNETDSVWFSKTAVLKISSKYFKAYRLNEPLAVNDSLQLFFQLENTPNGFSNNGVESIVRKNGTIFDSEILPAIGYNEGFELQTNSRRRKFGLAEKTVFANRMNDPNGIATNMIGSKSLINLKITAGTSSFQTIVAPGELVKQWSKNGRNYFTYESKRPINNFYSVLSAK
;
A
#
# COMPACT_ATOMS: atom_id res chain seq x y z
N MET A 1 -18.10 -1.52 -18.66
CA MET A 1 -16.67 -1.19 -18.79
C MET A 1 -15.89 -2.37 -18.22
N SER A 2 -14.92 -2.90 -18.93
CA SER A 2 -14.10 -4.02 -18.44
C SER A 2 -12.67 -3.55 -18.19
N ILE A 3 -12.01 -4.12 -17.19
CA ILE A 3 -10.62 -3.81 -16.87
C ILE A 3 -9.74 -4.94 -17.41
N SER A 4 -8.85 -4.63 -18.32
CA SER A 4 -7.91 -5.57 -18.93
C SER A 4 -6.47 -5.38 -18.51
N GLU A 5 -6.12 -4.23 -17.94
CA GLU A 5 -4.76 -3.92 -17.50
C GLU A 5 -4.75 -3.45 -16.04
N ILE A 6 -3.75 -3.92 -15.30
CA ILE A 6 -3.56 -3.62 -13.88
C ILE A 6 -2.15 -3.07 -13.70
N TYR A 7 -2.06 -1.94 -13.04
CA TYR A 7 -0.80 -1.32 -12.68
C TYR A 7 -0.55 -1.56 -11.19
N VAL A 8 0.63 -2.08 -10.86
CA VAL A 8 1.05 -2.34 -9.49
C VAL A 8 2.33 -1.58 -9.22
N ASN A 9 2.34 -0.80 -8.15
CA ASN A 9 3.57 -0.22 -7.64
C ASN A 9 4.36 -1.32 -6.92
N PRO A 10 5.59 -1.64 -7.32
CA PRO A 10 6.33 -2.77 -6.77
C PRO A 10 6.84 -2.55 -5.34
N ASN A 11 7.01 -1.32 -4.86
CA ASN A 11 7.52 -0.98 -3.51
C ASN A 11 8.21 -2.13 -2.78
N GLU A 12 9.45 -2.45 -3.08
CA GLU A 12 10.22 -3.53 -2.43
C GLU A 12 9.56 -4.93 -2.43
N THR A 13 8.53 -5.12 -3.25
CA THR A 13 7.78 -6.38 -3.32
C THR A 13 8.56 -7.42 -4.10
N ASP A 14 8.89 -8.54 -3.48
CA ASP A 14 9.67 -9.62 -4.12
C ASP A 14 8.89 -10.32 -5.22
N SER A 15 7.61 -10.58 -4.98
CA SER A 15 6.73 -11.24 -5.92
C SER A 15 5.29 -10.78 -5.83
N VAL A 16 4.63 -10.72 -6.98
CA VAL A 16 3.20 -10.39 -7.13
C VAL A 16 2.56 -11.41 -8.06
N TRP A 17 1.40 -11.95 -7.67
CA TRP A 17 0.58 -12.81 -8.52
C TRP A 17 -0.90 -12.58 -8.28
N PHE A 18 -1.73 -13.05 -9.19
CA PHE A 18 -3.16 -12.80 -9.20
C PHE A 18 -3.95 -14.10 -9.20
N SER A 19 -5.21 -14.05 -8.74
CA SER A 19 -6.14 -15.18 -8.83
C SER A 19 -6.57 -15.53 -10.26
N LYS A 20 -6.37 -14.59 -11.20
CA LYS A 20 -6.58 -14.79 -12.64
C LYS A 20 -5.25 -14.74 -13.38
N THR A 21 -5.14 -15.43 -14.50
CA THR A 21 -3.92 -15.44 -15.31
C THR A 21 -3.64 -14.03 -15.85
N ALA A 22 -2.46 -13.53 -15.55
CA ALA A 22 -2.00 -12.20 -15.96
C ALA A 22 -0.58 -12.30 -16.55
N VAL A 23 -0.30 -11.52 -17.58
CA VAL A 23 1.00 -11.45 -18.23
C VAL A 23 1.64 -10.10 -17.93
N LEU A 24 2.85 -10.12 -17.42
CA LEU A 24 3.64 -8.90 -17.21
C LEU A 24 3.99 -8.29 -18.58
N LYS A 25 3.57 -7.06 -18.81
CA LYS A 25 3.81 -6.31 -20.06
C LYS A 25 4.90 -5.27 -19.91
N ILE A 26 4.92 -4.59 -18.78
CA ILE A 26 5.89 -3.52 -18.51
C ILE A 26 6.45 -3.74 -17.11
N SER A 27 7.77 -3.68 -17.00
CA SER A 27 8.47 -3.65 -15.72
C SER A 27 9.38 -2.44 -15.68
N SER A 28 9.10 -1.51 -14.80
CA SER A 28 9.91 -0.33 -14.53
C SER A 28 10.27 -0.26 -13.05
N LYS A 29 11.13 0.68 -12.68
CA LYS A 29 11.44 0.97 -11.28
C LYS A 29 10.22 1.42 -10.47
N TYR A 30 9.25 2.07 -11.13
CA TYR A 30 8.14 2.75 -10.46
C TYR A 30 6.82 1.98 -10.53
N PHE A 31 6.65 1.11 -11.53
CA PHE A 31 5.44 0.33 -11.67
C PHE A 31 5.66 -0.92 -12.53
N LYS A 32 4.81 -1.91 -12.32
CA LYS A 32 4.65 -3.08 -13.18
C LYS A 32 3.26 -3.07 -13.78
N ALA A 33 3.13 -3.27 -15.08
CA ALA A 33 1.84 -3.39 -15.76
C ALA A 33 1.59 -4.84 -16.17
N TYR A 34 0.47 -5.37 -15.75
CA TYR A 34 0.01 -6.72 -16.06
C TYR A 34 -1.23 -6.65 -16.94
N ARG A 35 -1.28 -7.49 -17.96
CA ARG A 35 -2.48 -7.69 -18.78
C ARG A 35 -3.15 -8.99 -18.34
N LEU A 36 -4.43 -8.90 -18.00
CA LEU A 36 -5.26 -10.07 -17.73
C LEU A 36 -5.58 -10.78 -19.04
N ASN A 37 -5.53 -12.12 -19.05
CA ASN A 37 -5.96 -12.91 -20.21
C ASN A 37 -7.47 -12.74 -20.44
N GLU A 38 -8.23 -12.65 -19.35
CA GLU A 38 -9.65 -12.39 -19.37
C GLU A 38 -9.95 -11.07 -18.65
N PRO A 39 -10.56 -10.08 -19.33
CA PRO A 39 -10.91 -8.81 -18.71
C PRO A 39 -11.87 -8.99 -17.53
N LEU A 40 -11.73 -8.16 -16.50
CA LEU A 40 -12.68 -8.10 -15.40
C LEU A 40 -13.98 -7.44 -15.87
N ALA A 41 -15.09 -8.13 -15.71
CA ALA A 41 -16.42 -7.58 -15.94
C ALA A 41 -16.86 -6.67 -14.77
N VAL A 42 -17.98 -5.98 -14.95
CA VAL A 42 -18.63 -5.23 -13.87
C VAL A 42 -19.06 -6.21 -12.77
N ASN A 43 -18.76 -5.87 -11.52
CA ASN A 43 -18.99 -6.70 -10.33
C ASN A 43 -18.11 -7.95 -10.22
N ASP A 44 -17.10 -8.08 -11.09
CA ASP A 44 -16.09 -9.12 -10.93
C ASP A 44 -15.02 -8.71 -9.91
N SER A 45 -14.33 -9.68 -9.32
CA SER A 45 -13.28 -9.44 -8.33
C SER A 45 -11.97 -10.09 -8.75
N LEU A 46 -10.87 -9.49 -8.33
CA LEU A 46 -9.53 -10.02 -8.51
C LEU A 46 -8.82 -10.06 -7.16
N GLN A 47 -8.21 -11.19 -6.85
CA GLN A 47 -7.32 -11.29 -5.71
C GLN A 47 -5.88 -11.03 -6.15
N LEU A 48 -5.22 -10.13 -5.46
CA LEU A 48 -3.80 -9.86 -5.56
C LEU A 48 -3.11 -10.55 -4.39
N PHE A 49 -2.07 -11.31 -4.69
CA PHE A 49 -1.18 -11.90 -3.69
C PHE A 49 0.21 -11.31 -3.86
N PHE A 50 0.90 -11.10 -2.76
CA PHE A 50 2.28 -10.63 -2.78
C PHE A 50 3.06 -11.15 -1.58
N GLN A 51 4.36 -11.16 -1.72
CA GLN A 51 5.31 -11.40 -0.65
C GLN A 51 6.27 -10.22 -0.61
N LEU A 52 6.52 -9.71 0.59
CA LEU A 52 7.44 -8.62 0.87
C LEU A 52 8.39 -9.06 1.96
N GLU A 53 9.68 -8.88 1.77
CA GLU A 53 10.69 -9.06 2.79
C GLU A 53 11.47 -7.76 2.97
N ASN A 54 11.57 -7.30 4.20
CA ASN A 54 12.39 -6.17 4.56
C ASN A 54 13.33 -6.57 5.68
N THR A 55 14.59 -6.77 5.32
CA THR A 55 15.66 -7.13 6.25
C THR A 55 16.60 -5.94 6.40
N PRO A 56 16.75 -5.38 7.62
CA PRO A 56 17.68 -4.28 7.82
C PRO A 56 19.12 -4.73 7.52
N ASN A 57 19.77 -4.00 6.63
CA ASN A 57 21.19 -4.23 6.29
C ASN A 57 22.07 -3.78 7.45
N GLY A 58 22.47 -4.71 8.32
CA GLY A 58 23.56 -4.61 9.29
C GLY A 58 23.65 -3.30 10.09
N PHE A 59 24.81 -3.08 10.70
CA PHE A 59 25.14 -1.82 11.37
C PHE A 59 25.52 -0.75 10.35
N SER A 60 24.58 0.16 10.04
CA SER A 60 24.90 1.38 9.31
C SER A 60 24.85 2.56 10.27
N ASN A 61 26.00 3.25 10.41
CA ASN A 61 26.08 4.52 11.15
C ASN A 61 25.46 5.71 10.38
N ASN A 62 25.07 5.51 9.15
CA ASN A 62 24.54 6.54 8.27
C ASN A 62 23.01 6.46 8.22
N GLY A 63 22.33 6.95 9.27
CA GLY A 63 20.96 7.44 9.21
C GLY A 63 19.91 6.69 8.36
N VAL A 64 20.13 5.40 8.08
CA VAL A 64 19.14 4.59 7.36
C VAL A 64 17.95 4.39 8.31
N GLU A 65 16.84 4.99 7.97
CA GLU A 65 15.57 4.77 8.66
C GLU A 65 15.14 3.32 8.45
N SER A 66 15.45 2.46 9.40
CA SER A 66 14.94 1.09 9.42
C SER A 66 13.57 1.09 10.09
N ILE A 67 12.58 0.52 9.41
CA ILE A 67 11.26 0.26 9.99
C ILE A 67 11.32 -0.81 11.09
N VAL A 68 12.35 -1.66 11.08
CA VAL A 68 12.61 -2.69 12.07
C VAL A 68 13.67 -2.21 13.04
N ARG A 69 13.33 -2.08 14.32
CA ARG A 69 14.23 -1.65 15.39
C ARG A 69 14.19 -2.63 16.57
N LYS A 70 15.23 -2.62 17.40
CA LYS A 70 15.33 -3.48 18.59
C LYS A 70 14.15 -3.34 19.54
N ASN A 71 13.58 -2.14 19.67
CA ASN A 71 12.46 -1.86 20.58
C ASN A 71 11.08 -2.06 19.94
N GLY A 72 11.03 -2.23 18.65
CA GLY A 72 9.77 -2.40 17.93
C GLY A 72 9.90 -2.21 16.43
N THR A 73 8.80 -2.43 15.76
CA THR A 73 8.66 -2.26 14.32
C THR A 73 7.42 -1.42 14.05
N ILE A 74 7.52 -0.48 13.14
CA ILE A 74 6.39 0.27 12.64
C ILE A 74 6.41 0.19 11.12
N PHE A 75 5.28 -0.12 10.51
CA PHE A 75 5.13 0.01 9.06
C PHE A 75 3.77 0.60 8.72
N ASP A 76 3.76 1.34 7.64
CA ASP A 76 2.57 1.95 7.06
C ASP A 76 2.10 1.18 5.83
N SER A 77 0.83 1.35 5.48
CA SER A 77 0.27 0.76 4.26
C SER A 77 0.99 1.17 2.98
N GLU A 78 1.77 2.24 3.01
CA GLU A 78 2.55 2.72 1.86
C GLU A 78 3.66 1.76 1.42
N ILE A 79 4.14 0.87 2.30
CA ILE A 79 5.12 -0.17 1.90
C ILE A 79 4.49 -1.32 1.12
N LEU A 80 3.16 -1.45 1.17
CA LEU A 80 2.44 -2.51 0.49
C LEU A 80 2.25 -2.16 -0.99
N PRO A 81 2.13 -3.15 -1.88
CA PRO A 81 1.85 -2.90 -3.28
C PRO A 81 0.53 -2.13 -3.45
N ALA A 82 0.60 -0.99 -4.10
CA ALA A 82 -0.58 -0.21 -4.46
C ALA A 82 -1.06 -0.59 -5.86
N ILE A 83 -2.37 -0.76 -6.02
CA ILE A 83 -3.00 -0.99 -7.33
C ILE A 83 -3.46 0.34 -7.89
N GLY A 84 -3.17 0.56 -9.17
CA GLY A 84 -3.60 1.72 -9.91
C GLY A 84 -2.50 2.77 -10.07
N TYR A 85 -2.93 3.98 -10.42
CA TYR A 85 -2.05 5.09 -10.66
C TYR A 85 -1.65 5.77 -9.35
N ASN A 86 -0.35 5.98 -9.17
CA ASN A 86 0.20 6.68 -8.02
C ASN A 86 0.67 8.09 -8.42
N GLU A 87 -0.08 9.10 -8.02
CA GLU A 87 0.24 10.50 -8.29
C GLU A 87 1.56 10.96 -7.67
N GLY A 88 2.05 10.30 -6.64
CA GLY A 88 3.32 10.62 -5.98
C GLY A 88 4.53 10.49 -6.92
N PHE A 89 4.43 9.66 -7.96
CA PHE A 89 5.49 9.48 -8.95
C PHE A 89 5.39 10.43 -10.14
N GLU A 90 4.38 11.28 -10.21
CA GLU A 90 4.31 12.32 -11.24
C GLU A 90 5.29 13.49 -10.98
N LEU A 91 5.59 14.20 -12.05
CA LEU A 91 6.25 15.49 -11.94
C LEU A 91 5.33 16.49 -11.23
N GLN A 92 5.66 16.84 -9.98
CA GLN A 92 4.82 17.66 -9.11
C GLN A 92 4.90 19.15 -9.43
N THR A 93 6.03 19.64 -9.99
CA THR A 93 6.24 21.07 -10.25
C THR A 93 5.86 21.44 -11.67
N ASN A 94 5.05 22.50 -11.82
CA ASN A 94 4.59 22.97 -13.12
C ASN A 94 5.76 23.41 -14.06
N SER A 95 6.86 23.91 -13.50
CA SER A 95 8.06 24.25 -14.30
C SER A 95 8.69 23.01 -14.96
N ARG A 96 8.76 21.89 -14.23
CA ARG A 96 9.25 20.62 -14.80
C ARG A 96 8.26 20.04 -15.80
N ARG A 97 6.96 20.09 -15.49
CA ARG A 97 5.90 19.61 -16.39
C ARG A 97 5.92 20.32 -17.73
N ARG A 98 6.03 21.66 -17.73
CA ARG A 98 6.16 22.48 -18.96
C ARG A 98 7.38 22.09 -19.79
N LYS A 99 8.52 21.80 -19.15
CA LYS A 99 9.74 21.36 -19.87
C LYS A 99 9.51 20.07 -20.69
N PHE A 100 8.59 19.21 -20.27
CA PHE A 100 8.23 17.97 -20.95
C PHE A 100 6.90 18.05 -21.72
N GLY A 101 6.37 19.25 -21.95
CA GLY A 101 5.13 19.45 -22.71
C GLY A 101 3.87 18.93 -22.01
N LEU A 102 3.93 18.69 -20.70
CA LEU A 102 2.80 18.20 -19.92
C LEU A 102 1.94 19.36 -19.43
N ALA A 103 0.63 19.12 -19.36
CA ALA A 103 -0.31 20.07 -18.78
C ALA A 103 0.05 20.42 -17.33
N GLU A 104 -0.25 21.64 -16.91
CA GLU A 104 -0.04 22.06 -15.53
C GLU A 104 -0.88 21.20 -14.56
N LYS A 105 -0.30 20.87 -13.42
CA LYS A 105 -0.98 20.16 -12.35
C LYS A 105 -1.62 21.16 -11.39
N THR A 106 -2.90 21.03 -11.15
CA THR A 106 -3.59 21.79 -10.11
C THR A 106 -3.16 21.27 -8.75
N VAL A 107 -2.41 22.08 -8.01
CA VAL A 107 -1.80 21.66 -6.74
C VAL A 107 -2.83 21.47 -5.62
N PHE A 108 -3.90 22.25 -5.63
CA PHE A 108 -5.00 22.14 -4.68
C PHE A 108 -6.33 22.48 -5.36
N ALA A 109 -7.34 21.64 -5.13
CA ALA A 109 -8.71 22.01 -5.49
C ALA A 109 -9.17 23.18 -4.64
N ASN A 110 -9.76 24.19 -5.28
CA ASN A 110 -10.39 25.28 -4.55
C ASN A 110 -11.63 24.74 -3.84
N ARG A 111 -11.59 24.74 -2.50
CA ARG A 111 -12.67 24.25 -1.65
C ARG A 111 -14.04 24.85 -1.97
N MET A 112 -14.07 26.08 -2.44
CA MET A 112 -15.30 26.78 -2.78
C MET A 112 -15.90 26.33 -4.11
N ASN A 113 -15.05 25.90 -5.05
CA ASN A 113 -15.46 25.64 -6.42
C ASN A 113 -15.49 24.16 -6.81
N ASP A 114 -14.81 23.29 -6.04
CA ASP A 114 -14.78 21.85 -6.28
C ASP A 114 -14.77 21.05 -4.97
N PRO A 115 -15.93 20.82 -4.36
CA PRO A 115 -16.05 20.00 -3.14
C PRO A 115 -15.53 18.55 -3.34
N ASN A 116 -15.59 18.02 -4.58
CA ASN A 116 -15.10 16.68 -4.88
C ASN A 116 -13.56 16.63 -4.96
N GLY A 117 -12.92 17.70 -5.38
CA GLY A 117 -11.46 17.80 -5.45
C GLY A 117 -10.78 17.75 -4.08
N ILE A 118 -11.45 18.27 -3.03
CA ILE A 118 -10.93 18.24 -1.65
C ILE A 118 -10.78 16.80 -1.15
N ALA A 119 -11.77 15.96 -1.41
CA ALA A 119 -11.74 14.56 -1.01
C ALA A 119 -10.64 13.75 -1.72
N THR A 120 -10.16 14.26 -2.86
CA THR A 120 -9.08 13.62 -3.65
C THR A 120 -7.68 14.03 -3.18
N ASN A 121 -7.53 15.25 -2.68
CA ASN A 121 -6.21 15.83 -2.39
C ASN A 121 -5.72 15.62 -0.95
N MET A 122 -6.62 15.36 -0.01
CA MET A 122 -6.21 15.28 1.41
C MET A 122 -5.82 13.88 1.88
N ILE A 123 -6.25 12.81 1.25
CA ILE A 123 -6.03 11.44 1.72
C ILE A 123 -5.85 10.47 0.52
N GLY A 124 -5.02 10.80 -0.44
CA GLY A 124 -4.49 9.92 -1.51
C GLY A 124 -5.41 8.89 -2.19
N SER A 125 -6.43 8.39 -1.57
CA SER A 125 -7.36 7.40 -2.14
C SER A 125 -8.75 7.57 -1.53
N LYS A 126 -9.75 7.72 -2.39
CA LYS A 126 -11.17 7.65 -1.99
C LYS A 126 -11.62 6.22 -1.64
N SER A 127 -10.76 5.24 -1.82
CA SER A 127 -11.11 3.84 -1.65
C SER A 127 -11.12 3.48 -0.18
N LEU A 128 -12.28 3.14 0.33
CA LEU A 128 -12.43 2.51 1.62
C LEU A 128 -12.12 1.00 1.49
N ILE A 129 -11.46 0.46 2.49
CA ILE A 129 -11.10 -0.95 2.58
C ILE A 129 -11.71 -1.60 3.83
N ASN A 130 -12.02 -2.88 3.74
CA ASN A 130 -12.23 -3.74 4.89
C ASN A 130 -10.89 -4.38 5.25
N LEU A 131 -10.39 -4.08 6.45
CA LEU A 131 -9.07 -4.50 6.87
C LEU A 131 -9.17 -5.70 7.81
N LYS A 132 -8.40 -6.74 7.53
CA LYS A 132 -8.12 -7.84 8.44
C LYS A 132 -6.64 -8.14 8.44
N ILE A 133 -5.98 -7.97 9.57
CA ILE A 133 -4.54 -8.17 9.74
C ILE A 133 -4.32 -9.27 10.77
N THR A 134 -3.49 -10.25 10.41
CA THR A 134 -2.89 -11.18 11.37
C THR A 134 -1.38 -10.95 11.36
N ALA A 135 -0.84 -10.54 12.50
CA ALA A 135 0.58 -10.23 12.62
C ALA A 135 1.19 -10.99 13.81
N GLY A 136 2.45 -11.38 13.64
CA GLY A 136 3.21 -12.12 14.66
C GLY A 136 4.47 -11.35 15.07
N THR A 137 4.72 -11.29 16.37
CA THR A 137 5.89 -10.62 16.95
C THR A 137 6.60 -11.49 17.96
N SER A 138 7.70 -11.00 18.54
CA SER A 138 8.42 -11.67 19.61
C SER A 138 7.56 -11.83 20.84
N SER A 139 7.84 -12.85 21.67
CA SER A 139 7.03 -13.19 22.86
C SER A 139 6.93 -12.08 23.92
N PHE A 140 7.86 -11.12 23.89
CA PHE A 140 7.89 -9.97 24.82
C PHE A 140 7.33 -8.68 24.21
N GLN A 141 6.73 -8.76 23.04
CA GLN A 141 6.15 -7.61 22.32
C GLN A 141 4.65 -7.81 22.10
N THR A 142 3.96 -6.69 21.97
CA THR A 142 2.55 -6.59 21.60
C THR A 142 2.41 -5.92 20.24
N ILE A 143 1.39 -6.28 19.48
CA ILE A 143 1.04 -5.65 18.21
C ILE A 143 -0.21 -4.80 18.41
N VAL A 144 -0.19 -3.62 17.79
CA VAL A 144 -1.35 -2.73 17.65
C VAL A 144 -1.57 -2.45 16.17
N ALA A 145 -2.80 -2.62 15.72
CA ALA A 145 -3.24 -2.33 14.36
C ALA A 145 -4.65 -1.74 14.38
N PRO A 146 -5.09 -1.09 13.30
CA PRO A 146 -6.46 -0.57 13.22
C PRO A 146 -7.52 -1.68 13.29
N GLY A 147 -8.63 -1.36 13.93
CA GLY A 147 -9.74 -2.28 14.14
C GLY A 147 -9.81 -2.82 15.56
N GLU A 148 -10.59 -3.86 15.74
CA GLU A 148 -10.72 -4.55 17.03
C GLU A 148 -9.84 -5.80 17.08
N LEU A 149 -9.24 -6.05 18.21
CA LEU A 149 -8.53 -7.30 18.46
C LEU A 149 -9.54 -8.44 18.57
N VAL A 150 -9.62 -9.28 17.54
CA VAL A 150 -10.55 -10.40 17.47
C VAL A 150 -9.94 -11.73 17.92
N LYS A 151 -8.60 -11.85 17.87
CA LYS A 151 -7.89 -13.04 18.28
C LYS A 151 -6.45 -12.74 18.70
N GLN A 152 -6.03 -13.42 19.78
CA GLN A 152 -4.65 -13.42 20.25
C GLN A 152 -4.24 -14.84 20.63
N TRP A 153 -3.02 -15.26 20.28
CA TRP A 153 -2.45 -16.54 20.68
C TRP A 153 -0.94 -16.52 20.65
N SER A 154 -0.31 -17.50 21.29
CA SER A 154 1.12 -17.73 21.22
C SER A 154 1.42 -19.07 20.55
N LYS A 155 2.44 -19.11 19.71
CA LYS A 155 2.92 -20.32 19.05
C LYS A 155 4.42 -20.19 18.73
N ASN A 156 5.17 -21.25 19.01
CA ASN A 156 6.61 -21.33 18.70
C ASN A 156 7.42 -20.14 19.23
N GLY A 157 7.14 -19.67 20.46
CA GLY A 157 7.84 -18.55 21.10
C GLY A 157 7.51 -17.17 20.51
N ARG A 158 6.43 -17.03 19.76
CA ARG A 158 5.95 -15.77 19.19
C ARG A 158 4.51 -15.51 19.61
N ASN A 159 4.16 -14.25 19.75
CA ASN A 159 2.78 -13.79 19.97
C ASN A 159 2.15 -13.38 18.64
N TYR A 160 0.90 -13.75 18.44
CA TYR A 160 0.12 -13.43 17.25
C TYR A 160 -1.16 -12.69 17.64
N PHE A 161 -1.53 -11.73 16.81
CA PHE A 161 -2.70 -10.88 17.01
C PHE A 161 -3.45 -10.75 15.68
N THR A 162 -4.77 -10.89 15.73
CA THR A 162 -5.64 -10.60 14.58
C THR A 162 -6.53 -9.42 14.91
N TYR A 163 -6.44 -8.39 14.08
CA TYR A 163 -7.28 -7.20 14.11
C TYR A 163 -8.21 -7.20 12.92
N GLU A 164 -9.44 -6.73 13.10
CA GLU A 164 -10.44 -6.62 12.04
C GLU A 164 -11.22 -5.31 12.16
N SER A 165 -11.37 -4.59 11.04
CA SER A 165 -12.17 -3.37 11.01
C SER A 165 -13.66 -3.71 10.94
N LYS A 166 -14.47 -3.18 11.85
CA LYS A 166 -15.95 -3.32 11.81
C LYS A 166 -16.61 -2.55 10.69
N ARG A 167 -15.96 -1.51 10.21
CA ARG A 167 -16.44 -0.63 9.12
C ARG A 167 -15.31 -0.41 8.14
N PRO A 168 -15.61 -0.11 6.88
CA PRO A 168 -14.58 0.29 5.94
C PRO A 168 -13.80 1.50 6.45
N ILE A 169 -12.48 1.44 6.32
CA ILE A 169 -11.53 2.49 6.72
C ILE A 169 -10.75 2.99 5.50
N ASN A 170 -10.13 4.15 5.62
CA ASN A 170 -9.22 4.63 4.58
C ASN A 170 -8.03 3.67 4.41
N ASN A 171 -7.58 3.50 3.16
CA ASN A 171 -6.37 2.72 2.86
C ASN A 171 -5.09 3.50 3.22
N PHE A 172 -5.06 3.99 4.43
CA PHE A 172 -3.92 4.65 5.07
C PHE A 172 -3.91 4.24 6.54
N TYR A 173 -3.02 3.33 6.89
CA TYR A 173 -2.94 2.78 8.24
C TYR A 173 -1.53 2.33 8.57
N SER A 174 -1.25 2.24 9.87
CA SER A 174 0.03 1.76 10.40
C SER A 174 -0.19 0.53 11.29
N VAL A 175 0.80 -0.32 11.34
CA VAL A 175 0.89 -1.45 12.26
C VAL A 175 2.16 -1.30 13.08
N LEU A 176 2.02 -1.40 14.39
CA LEU A 176 3.11 -1.25 15.34
C LEU A 176 3.33 -2.54 16.11
N SER A 177 4.59 -2.89 16.34
CA SER A 177 4.99 -3.91 17.29
C SER A 177 5.99 -3.31 18.26
N ALA A 178 5.70 -3.36 19.54
CA ALA A 178 6.56 -2.82 20.59
C ALA A 178 6.45 -3.60 21.89
N LYS A 179 7.38 -3.32 22.84
CA LYS A 179 7.31 -3.77 24.23
C LYS A 179 6.25 -3.01 24.98
#